data_69346db78b2005ad5229ba769214e331
#
_entry.id   69346db78b2005ad5229ba769214e331
#
_cell.length_a   1.000
_cell.length_b   1.000
_cell.length_c   1.000
_cell.angle_alpha   90.00
_cell.angle_beta   90.00
_cell.angle_gamma   90.00
#
_symmetry.space_group_name_H-M   'P 1'
#
loop_
_entity.id
_entity.type
_entity.pdbx_description
1 polymer ?
#
loop_
_entity_poly.entity_id
_entity_poly.type
_entity_poly.pdbx_seq_one_letter_code
_entity_poly.pdbx_strand_id
1 'polypeptide(L)'
;VGTVINKFRGDKTILDPGVQMLEERSHIPVVGVAPYLDIQVEDEDSLTERFDRKQEVDLIDIAVIRVPRISNFTDFNPLESIPGVSLRYVQHVSELKNPDMIILPGTKNTMEDLLWMRANGLEAAVLKEAAKGKIIFGISDAG
;
A
#
# COMPACT_ATOMS: atom_id res chain seq x y z
N VAL A 1 -10.53 -23.70 -22.66
CA VAL A 1 -9.35 -23.30 -21.87
C VAL A 1 -8.42 -22.53 -22.79
N GLY A 2 -7.89 -21.41 -22.35
CA GLY A 2 -7.00 -20.53 -23.11
C GLY A 2 -5.94 -19.91 -22.19
N THR A 3 -4.86 -19.42 -22.78
CA THR A 3 -3.78 -18.72 -22.09
C THR A 3 -3.88 -17.22 -22.33
N VAL A 4 -3.61 -16.40 -21.32
CA VAL A 4 -3.49 -14.95 -21.44
C VAL A 4 -2.07 -14.54 -21.06
N ILE A 5 -1.40 -13.76 -21.91
CA ILE A 5 -0.11 -13.14 -21.58
C ILE A 5 -0.41 -11.84 -20.86
N ASN A 6 0.02 -11.69 -19.61
CA ASN A 6 -0.24 -10.52 -18.80
C ASN A 6 1.01 -9.64 -18.63
N LYS A 7 0.79 -8.34 -18.37
CA LYS A 7 1.86 -7.34 -18.11
C LYS A 7 2.90 -7.26 -19.24
N PHE A 8 2.49 -7.42 -20.49
CA PHE A 8 3.40 -7.37 -21.63
C PHE A 8 3.96 -5.96 -21.81
N ARG A 9 5.29 -5.86 -21.90
CA ARG A 9 6.00 -4.59 -22.17
C ARG A 9 6.69 -4.67 -23.51
N GLY A 10 6.41 -3.72 -24.39
CA GLY A 10 7.04 -3.61 -25.70
C GLY A 10 6.06 -3.66 -26.85
N ASP A 11 6.60 -3.85 -28.07
CA ASP A 11 5.80 -3.95 -29.29
C ASP A 11 5.19 -5.34 -29.44
N LYS A 12 3.87 -5.39 -29.56
CA LYS A 12 3.11 -6.64 -29.69
C LYS A 12 3.54 -7.46 -30.91
N THR A 13 3.97 -6.81 -31.99
CA THR A 13 4.40 -7.51 -33.20
C THR A 13 5.64 -8.37 -33.01
N ILE A 14 6.51 -7.99 -32.08
CA ILE A 14 7.69 -8.78 -31.71
C ILE A 14 7.31 -10.04 -30.94
N LEU A 15 6.15 -10.04 -30.27
CA LEU A 15 5.65 -11.17 -29.50
C LEU A 15 5.02 -12.27 -30.38
N ASP A 16 4.51 -11.92 -31.56
CA ASP A 16 3.74 -12.85 -32.42
C ASP A 16 4.43 -14.20 -32.69
N PRO A 17 5.74 -14.25 -33.01
CA PRO A 17 6.43 -15.55 -33.17
C PRO A 17 6.51 -16.36 -31.88
N GLY A 18 6.62 -15.68 -30.72
CA GLY A 18 6.62 -16.31 -29.41
C GLY A 18 5.25 -16.90 -29.03
N VAL A 19 4.18 -16.21 -29.41
CA VAL A 19 2.81 -16.69 -29.22
C VAL A 19 2.58 -17.98 -30.02
N GLN A 20 2.97 -17.98 -31.31
CA GLN A 20 2.84 -19.18 -32.15
C GLN A 20 3.60 -20.37 -31.56
N MET A 21 4.84 -20.17 -31.12
CA MET A 21 5.64 -21.21 -30.51
C MET A 21 5.02 -21.73 -29.20
N LEU A 22 4.41 -20.86 -28.41
CA LEU A 22 3.72 -21.22 -27.17
C LEU A 22 2.49 -22.08 -27.47
N GLU A 23 1.67 -21.69 -28.44
CA GLU A 23 0.48 -22.44 -28.86
C GLU A 23 0.84 -23.82 -29.45
N GLU A 24 1.87 -23.87 -30.29
CA GLU A 24 2.36 -25.16 -30.87
C GLU A 24 2.84 -26.13 -29.81
N ARG A 25 3.53 -25.64 -28.77
CA ARG A 25 4.09 -26.51 -27.72
C ARG A 25 3.06 -26.88 -26.64
N SER A 26 2.18 -25.96 -26.28
CA SER A 26 1.19 -26.18 -25.20
C SER A 26 -0.10 -26.81 -25.71
N HIS A 27 -0.38 -26.73 -27.00
CA HIS A 27 -1.69 -27.06 -27.61
C HIS A 27 -2.86 -26.27 -26.99
N ILE A 28 -2.57 -25.10 -26.40
CA ILE A 28 -3.55 -24.21 -25.77
C ILE A 28 -3.48 -22.85 -26.48
N PRO A 29 -4.60 -22.32 -26.98
CA PRO A 29 -4.61 -21.04 -27.67
C PRO A 29 -4.30 -19.88 -26.72
N VAL A 30 -3.58 -18.88 -27.21
CA VAL A 30 -3.41 -17.60 -26.53
C VAL A 30 -4.58 -16.69 -26.91
N VAL A 31 -5.52 -16.54 -25.98
CA VAL A 31 -6.78 -15.81 -26.21
C VAL A 31 -6.66 -14.31 -25.97
N GLY A 32 -5.52 -13.84 -25.45
CA GLY A 32 -5.29 -12.42 -25.25
C GLY A 32 -3.87 -12.10 -24.78
N VAL A 33 -3.46 -10.87 -25.08
CA VAL A 33 -2.24 -10.25 -24.55
C VAL A 33 -2.64 -8.94 -23.91
N ALA A 34 -2.53 -8.87 -22.58
CA ALA A 34 -2.76 -7.66 -21.82
C ALA A 34 -1.46 -6.85 -21.73
N PRO A 35 -1.41 -5.63 -22.28
CA PRO A 35 -0.24 -4.78 -22.14
C PRO A 35 -0.05 -4.38 -20.67
N TYR A 36 1.18 -3.97 -20.35
CA TYR A 36 1.42 -3.31 -19.08
C TYR A 36 0.70 -1.96 -19.09
N LEU A 37 -0.22 -1.80 -18.18
CA LEU A 37 -0.97 -0.57 -17.96
C LEU A 37 -0.48 0.02 -16.64
N ASP A 38 -0.10 1.28 -16.66
CA ASP A 38 0.21 2.04 -15.43
C ASP A 38 -1.11 2.56 -14.85
N ILE A 39 -1.88 1.62 -14.33
CA ILE A 39 -3.14 1.90 -13.65
C ILE A 39 -2.99 1.51 -12.18
N GLN A 40 -3.44 2.38 -11.30
CA GLN A 40 -3.60 2.04 -9.89
C GLN A 40 -4.80 1.09 -9.76
N VAL A 41 -4.51 -0.20 -9.69
CA VAL A 41 -5.50 -1.22 -9.30
C VAL A 41 -5.30 -1.46 -7.81
N GLU A 42 -6.40 -1.55 -7.07
CA GLU A 42 -6.35 -1.94 -5.66
C GLU A 42 -5.66 -3.30 -5.52
N ASP A 43 -4.48 -3.28 -4.90
CA ASP A 43 -3.68 -4.49 -4.67
C ASP A 43 -4.15 -5.16 -3.39
N GLU A 44 -4.94 -6.20 -3.52
CA GLU A 44 -5.35 -7.04 -2.39
C GLU A 44 -4.17 -7.84 -1.80
N ASP A 45 -3.14 -8.14 -2.61
CA ASP A 45 -2.04 -9.03 -2.25
C ASP A 45 -0.65 -8.36 -2.10
N SER A 46 -0.48 -7.08 -2.45
CA SER A 46 0.84 -6.41 -2.48
C SER A 46 1.12 -5.54 -1.25
N LEU A 47 0.66 -5.94 -0.08
CA LEU A 47 0.84 -5.20 1.18
C LEU A 47 2.30 -4.88 1.49
N THR A 48 3.21 -5.81 1.20
CA THR A 48 4.61 -5.72 1.64
C THR A 48 5.40 -4.64 0.90
N GLU A 49 5.30 -4.56 -0.42
CA GLU A 49 6.05 -3.58 -1.23
C GLU A 49 5.62 -2.14 -0.96
N ARG A 50 4.36 -1.95 -0.63
CA ARG A 50 3.77 -0.65 -0.37
C ARG A 50 4.25 -0.06 0.94
N PHE A 51 4.42 -0.90 1.95
CA PHE A 51 4.89 -0.51 3.26
C PHE A 51 6.39 -0.19 3.31
N ASP A 52 7.17 -0.69 2.35
CA ASP A 52 8.62 -0.54 2.30
C ASP A 52 9.08 0.69 1.50
N ARG A 53 8.17 1.42 0.84
CA ARG A 53 8.53 2.64 0.11
C ARG A 53 8.99 3.71 1.09
N LYS A 54 10.28 4.02 1.07
CA LYS A 54 10.85 5.23 1.65
C LYS A 54 10.55 6.39 0.70
N GLN A 55 9.48 7.12 0.96
CA GLN A 55 9.20 8.36 0.25
C GLN A 55 10.06 9.47 0.83
N GLU A 56 10.66 10.30 -0.04
CA GLU A 56 11.23 11.57 0.37
C GLU A 56 10.11 12.46 0.87
N VAL A 57 10.36 13.14 2.00
CA VAL A 57 9.37 14.05 2.60
C VAL A 57 9.23 15.26 1.69
N ASP A 58 8.05 15.44 1.15
CA ASP A 58 7.68 16.59 0.36
C ASP A 58 7.23 17.79 1.27
N LEU A 59 6.10 18.39 0.97
CA LEU A 59 5.57 19.52 1.73
C LEU A 59 4.82 19.09 3.00
N ILE A 60 4.16 17.94 2.96
CA ILE A 60 3.35 17.39 4.07
C ILE A 60 3.75 15.94 4.31
N ASP A 61 4.12 15.62 5.55
CA ASP A 61 4.48 14.27 6.00
C ASP A 61 3.34 13.65 6.81
N ILE A 62 2.73 12.58 6.28
CA ILE A 62 1.66 11.84 6.93
C ILE A 62 2.19 10.47 7.37
N ALA A 63 2.13 10.20 8.68
CA ALA A 63 2.49 8.92 9.26
C ALA A 63 1.24 8.08 9.56
N VAL A 64 1.08 6.94 8.89
CA VAL A 64 0.04 5.96 9.19
C VAL A 64 0.60 4.91 10.12
N ILE A 65 -0.02 4.69 11.27
CA ILE A 65 0.41 3.64 12.19
C ILE A 65 0.04 2.29 11.59
N ARG A 66 1.05 1.50 11.24
CA ARG A 66 0.85 0.16 10.68
C ARG A 66 0.62 -0.83 11.83
N VAL A 67 -0.63 -0.94 12.26
CA VAL A 67 -1.04 -1.97 13.23
C VAL A 67 -1.04 -3.36 12.60
N PRO A 68 -0.82 -4.45 13.38
CA PRO A 68 -0.72 -5.81 12.84
C PRO A 68 -1.95 -6.28 12.05
N ARG A 69 -3.13 -5.78 12.40
CA ARG A 69 -4.41 -6.17 11.79
C ARG A 69 -5.08 -5.00 11.09
N ILE A 70 -4.27 -4.12 10.49
CA ILE A 70 -4.77 -3.00 9.70
C ILE A 70 -5.81 -3.50 8.68
N SER A 71 -6.93 -2.80 8.60
CA SER A 71 -7.93 -3.02 7.58
C SER A 71 -7.97 -1.86 6.60
N ASN A 72 -8.51 -2.10 5.41
CA ASN A 72 -8.77 -1.08 4.39
C ASN A 72 -7.58 -0.13 4.15
N PHE A 73 -6.37 -0.66 4.01
CA PHE A 73 -5.18 0.15 3.71
C PHE A 73 -5.30 0.92 2.38
N THR A 74 -6.23 0.52 1.50
CA THR A 74 -6.57 1.22 0.25
C THR A 74 -7.24 2.57 0.49
N ASP A 75 -7.78 2.83 1.68
CA ASP A 75 -8.37 4.12 2.05
C ASP A 75 -7.36 5.27 1.98
N PHE A 76 -6.06 4.96 2.00
CA PHE A 76 -4.98 5.96 1.93
C PHE A 76 -4.51 6.26 0.50
N ASN A 77 -4.98 5.50 -0.51
CA ASN A 77 -4.62 5.69 -1.92
C ASN A 77 -4.83 7.13 -2.40
N PRO A 78 -5.96 7.78 -2.08
CA PRO A 78 -6.17 9.16 -2.49
C PRO A 78 -5.11 10.12 -1.95
N LEU A 79 -4.64 9.91 -0.72
CA LEU A 79 -3.62 10.76 -0.10
C LEU A 79 -2.24 10.55 -0.75
N GLU A 80 -1.89 9.30 -1.09
CA GLU A 80 -0.64 8.98 -1.79
C GLU A 80 -0.57 9.59 -3.19
N SER A 81 -1.72 9.89 -3.79
CA SER A 81 -1.82 10.45 -5.15
C SER A 81 -1.70 11.97 -5.19
N ILE A 82 -1.70 12.66 -4.04
CA ILE A 82 -1.64 14.12 -3.97
C ILE A 82 -0.18 14.59 -4.10
N PRO A 83 0.15 15.41 -5.10
CA PRO A 83 1.49 15.97 -5.21
C PRO A 83 1.87 16.79 -3.96
N GLY A 84 3.08 16.60 -3.45
CA GLY A 84 3.55 17.28 -2.26
C GLY A 84 3.13 16.62 -0.93
N VAL A 85 2.40 15.51 -0.97
CA VAL A 85 2.07 14.70 0.20
C VAL A 85 2.93 13.44 0.21
N SER A 86 3.68 13.25 1.29
CA SER A 86 4.41 12.02 1.59
C SER A 86 3.61 11.23 2.62
N LEU A 87 3.17 10.03 2.26
CA LEU A 87 2.49 9.12 3.17
C LEU A 87 3.40 7.93 3.45
N ARG A 88 3.65 7.63 4.71
CA ARG A 88 4.51 6.54 5.14
C ARG A 88 3.89 5.74 6.27
N TYR A 89 4.18 4.45 6.28
CA TYR A 89 3.69 3.52 7.31
C TYR A 89 4.74 3.36 8.41
N VAL A 90 4.29 3.37 9.67
CA VAL A 90 5.14 3.38 10.86
C VAL A 90 4.79 2.20 11.76
N GLN A 91 5.77 1.36 12.07
CA GLN A 91 5.66 0.24 13.01
C GLN A 91 6.48 0.43 14.29
N HIS A 92 7.51 1.28 14.23
CA HIS A 92 8.42 1.52 15.35
C HIS A 92 8.47 3.00 15.71
N VAL A 93 8.67 3.28 17.00
CA VAL A 93 8.77 4.67 17.50
C VAL A 93 9.83 5.48 16.77
N SER A 94 10.98 4.85 16.42
CA SER A 94 12.07 5.50 15.69
C SER A 94 11.67 5.98 14.29
N GLU A 95 10.67 5.36 13.70
CA GLU A 95 10.16 5.70 12.37
C GLU A 95 9.17 6.86 12.40
N LEU A 96 8.54 7.13 13.55
CA LEU A 96 7.53 8.18 13.68
C LEU A 96 8.09 9.55 13.35
N LYS A 97 9.33 9.85 13.76
CA LYS A 97 10.02 11.12 13.50
C LYS A 97 9.17 12.32 13.95
N ASN A 98 8.89 13.27 13.04
CA ASN A 98 8.12 14.47 13.30
C ASN A 98 7.10 14.71 12.18
N PRO A 99 6.05 13.89 12.05
CA PRO A 99 5.06 14.03 11.00
C PRO A 99 4.19 15.27 11.20
N ASP A 100 3.56 15.76 10.11
CA ASP A 100 2.55 16.83 10.19
C ASP A 100 1.20 16.27 10.65
N MET A 101 0.90 15.02 10.28
CA MET A 101 -0.31 14.31 10.66
C MET A 101 0.00 12.86 11.00
N ILE A 102 -0.69 12.30 11.97
CA ILE A 102 -0.68 10.88 12.29
C ILE A 102 -2.06 10.30 12.02
N ILE A 103 -2.12 9.18 11.30
CA ILE A 103 -3.35 8.44 11.06
C ILE A 103 -3.31 7.14 11.86
N LEU A 104 -4.36 6.93 12.65
CA LEU A 104 -4.68 5.66 13.29
C LEU A 104 -5.69 4.94 12.39
N PRO A 105 -5.29 3.90 11.66
CA PRO A 105 -6.14 3.23 10.69
C PRO A 105 -7.20 2.37 11.38
N GLY A 106 -8.21 1.98 10.63
CA GLY A 106 -9.13 0.92 11.01
C GLY A 106 -8.39 -0.41 11.21
N THR A 107 -8.90 -1.26 12.09
CA THR A 107 -8.30 -2.55 12.42
C THR A 107 -9.35 -3.62 12.66
N LYS A 108 -9.05 -4.85 12.29
CA LYS A 108 -9.92 -6.01 12.51
C LYS A 108 -10.00 -6.43 13.99
N ASN A 109 -9.09 -5.94 14.85
CA ASN A 109 -9.11 -6.19 16.29
C ASN A 109 -8.48 -5.01 17.06
N THR A 110 -9.30 -4.03 17.37
CA THR A 110 -8.89 -2.77 18.02
C THR A 110 -8.21 -3.01 19.38
N MET A 111 -8.71 -3.95 20.17
CA MET A 111 -8.16 -4.19 21.51
C MET A 111 -6.74 -4.76 21.47
N GLU A 112 -6.51 -5.76 20.63
CA GLU A 112 -5.18 -6.37 20.51
C GLU A 112 -4.17 -5.43 19.85
N ASP A 113 -4.59 -4.66 18.86
CA ASP A 113 -3.72 -3.70 18.20
C ASP A 113 -3.37 -2.51 19.11
N LEU A 114 -4.29 -2.10 20.00
CA LEU A 114 -3.98 -1.12 21.04
C LEU A 114 -2.96 -1.67 22.05
N LEU A 115 -3.12 -2.93 22.48
CA LEU A 115 -2.15 -3.58 23.36
C LEU A 115 -0.78 -3.70 22.70
N TRP A 116 -0.74 -4.00 21.40
CA TRP A 116 0.50 -4.02 20.63
C TRP A 116 1.15 -2.63 20.58
N MET A 117 0.39 -1.56 20.32
CA MET A 117 0.91 -0.18 20.35
C MET A 117 1.49 0.21 21.71
N ARG A 118 0.85 -0.24 22.80
CA ARG A 118 1.35 -0.04 24.17
C ARG A 118 2.68 -0.77 24.41
N ALA A 119 2.73 -2.02 24.00
CA ALA A 119 3.90 -2.87 24.22
C ALA A 119 5.14 -2.36 23.49
N ASN A 120 4.99 -1.76 22.30
CA ASN A 120 6.12 -1.23 21.51
C ASN A 120 6.37 0.27 21.68
N GLY A 121 5.60 0.96 22.54
CA GLY A 121 5.76 2.37 22.85
C GLY A 121 5.13 3.35 21.85
N LEU A 122 4.48 2.88 20.79
CA LEU A 122 3.84 3.75 19.80
C LEU A 122 2.67 4.55 20.37
N GLU A 123 1.88 3.98 21.30
CA GLU A 123 0.80 4.71 21.98
C GLU A 123 1.36 5.96 22.69
N ALA A 124 2.41 5.80 23.49
CA ALA A 124 3.04 6.91 24.20
C ALA A 124 3.62 7.97 23.25
N ALA A 125 4.22 7.53 22.15
CA ALA A 125 4.77 8.41 21.14
C ALA A 125 3.67 9.22 20.44
N VAL A 126 2.55 8.61 20.05
CA VAL A 126 1.39 9.27 19.44
C VAL A 126 0.77 10.28 20.41
N LEU A 127 0.59 9.91 21.67
CA LEU A 127 0.07 10.82 22.71
C LEU A 127 0.99 12.04 22.93
N LYS A 128 2.31 11.82 22.84
CA LYS A 128 3.29 12.92 22.93
C LYS A 128 3.17 13.87 21.75
N GLU A 129 2.99 13.37 20.55
CA GLU A 129 2.77 14.24 19.37
C GLU A 129 1.43 14.98 19.41
N ALA A 130 0.37 14.31 19.91
CA ALA A 130 -0.92 14.96 20.15
C ALA A 130 -0.81 16.11 21.16
N ALA A 131 -0.05 15.92 22.24
CA ALA A 131 0.20 16.97 23.24
C ALA A 131 0.97 18.17 22.69
N LYS A 132 1.73 18.01 21.60
CA LYS A 132 2.40 19.10 20.86
C LYS A 132 1.45 19.83 19.88
N GLY A 133 0.19 19.40 19.77
CA GLY A 133 -0.79 19.98 18.86
C GLY A 133 -0.76 19.39 17.44
N LYS A 134 -0.11 18.24 17.23
CA LYS A 134 -0.16 17.54 15.94
C LYS A 134 -1.56 16.99 15.67
N ILE A 135 -1.93 16.95 14.40
CA ILE A 135 -3.21 16.37 13.98
C ILE A 135 -3.16 14.86 14.10
N ILE A 136 -4.06 14.29 14.87
CA ILE A 136 -4.27 12.85 14.97
C ILE A 136 -5.63 12.54 14.35
N PHE A 137 -5.64 11.70 13.32
CA PHE A 137 -6.85 11.31 12.61
C PHE A 137 -7.10 9.80 12.80
N GLY A 138 -8.25 9.46 13.36
CA GLY A 138 -8.66 8.07 13.56
C GLY A 138 -9.70 7.65 12.53
N ILE A 139 -9.49 6.47 11.95
CA ILE A 139 -10.44 5.81 11.05
C ILE A 139 -10.99 4.59 11.78
N SER A 140 -12.32 4.47 11.80
CA SER A 140 -12.99 3.29 12.33
C SER A 140 -13.46 2.40 11.19
N ASP A 141 -13.24 1.09 11.33
CA ASP A 141 -13.98 0.12 10.52
C ASP A 141 -15.45 0.16 10.96
N ALA A 142 -16.27 0.80 10.17
CA ALA A 142 -17.71 0.64 10.26
C ALA A 142 -18.07 -0.66 9.51
N GLY A 143 -17.96 -1.78 10.23
CA GLY A 143 -18.51 -3.06 9.78
C GLY A 143 -19.98 -3.14 10.17
#